data_7daa8686932f24ec34173c767b42d9f8
#
_entry.id   7daa8686932f24ec34173c767b42d9f8
#
_cell.length_a   1.000
_cell.length_b   1.000
_cell.length_c   1.000
_cell.angle_alpha   90.00
_cell.angle_beta   90.00
_cell.angle_gamma   90.00
#
_symmetry.space_group_name_H-M   'P 1'
#
loop_
_entity.id
_entity.type
_entity.pdbx_description
1 polymer ?
#
loop_
_entity_poly.entity_id
_entity_poly.type
_entity_poly.pdbx_seq_one_letter_code
_entity_poly.pdbx_strand_id
1 'polypeptide(L)'
;MKKAFCLLLAVLLAAVFLPAAGLAAGEKPVITSPDDGGVLAAGGVTVRWTAVSGADRYTVNIRYIENGEDGPLAADAVPVNGTSYLLSAETTAALGNGLYRICVASIHGSETRYSDTVTFRLTDGDEPLLGKKAVFFGDSLTAAFGWCRTLAQRFGLAAVNAGVGGETSEAARARFASDVLAQSPDYVFICFGMNDQVHVDHKKPRVTAERFAENITYFVTEAKKAGAEVILLTPNCVEETGYYANPIHPESDYTAYGGVNAYLNRYCNKVREIASEHGAGLVDLFAAFWGEDLSLLLEPAGVHPIQAGYELYAACAGALLQAKYVDCDAVTTTVRFVSPAGRVGTELHLITAPGARVWLEAPDGSGGAVYTLQTSKLLRICLAAASGDVNLDGKTTASDYLLLKRHLVLAEPLSDESKASADVNGDGRLTASDYLGLKRMLLA
;
A
#
# COMPACT_ATOMS: atom_id res chain seq x y z
N MET A 1 50.90 -30.17 -86.24
CA MET A 1 49.44 -30.00 -86.41
C MET A 1 48.75 -30.95 -85.45
N LYS A 2 47.74 -30.49 -84.84
CA LYS A 2 46.76 -31.11 -83.95
C LYS A 2 47.05 -30.99 -82.45
N LYS A 3 46.24 -30.14 -81.90
CA LYS A 3 46.10 -29.70 -80.53
C LYS A 3 45.54 -30.86 -79.69
N ALA A 4 46.23 -31.17 -78.59
CA ALA A 4 45.70 -32.00 -77.55
C ALA A 4 44.88 -31.10 -76.59
N PHE A 5 43.62 -31.36 -76.52
CA PHE A 5 42.69 -30.70 -75.59
C PHE A 5 42.77 -31.43 -74.27
N CYS A 6 43.44 -30.78 -73.29
CA CYS A 6 43.39 -31.22 -71.89
C CYS A 6 42.04 -30.84 -71.32
N LEU A 7 41.21 -31.82 -71.08
CA LEU A 7 39.94 -31.68 -70.37
C LEU A 7 40.25 -31.66 -68.88
N LEU A 8 40.32 -30.43 -68.32
CA LEU A 8 40.44 -30.23 -66.88
C LEU A 8 39.06 -30.41 -66.29
N LEU A 9 38.84 -31.55 -65.63
CA LEU A 9 37.61 -31.83 -64.89
C LEU A 9 37.65 -30.98 -63.62
N ALA A 10 37.05 -29.79 -63.70
CA ALA A 10 36.78 -28.98 -62.51
C ALA A 10 35.62 -29.65 -61.75
N VAL A 11 35.95 -30.42 -60.73
CA VAL A 11 35.00 -30.83 -59.71
C VAL A 11 34.61 -29.57 -58.96
N LEU A 12 33.51 -28.96 -59.38
CA LEU A 12 32.81 -28.02 -58.56
C LEU A 12 32.30 -28.74 -57.34
N LEU A 13 33.00 -28.67 -56.21
CA LEU A 13 32.43 -28.88 -54.90
C LEU A 13 31.40 -27.71 -54.73
N ALA A 14 30.16 -28.00 -55.13
CA ALA A 14 29.04 -27.22 -54.63
C ALA A 14 29.03 -27.47 -53.11
N ALA A 15 29.68 -26.59 -52.36
CA ALA A 15 29.40 -26.45 -50.97
C ALA A 15 27.92 -26.07 -50.94
N VAL A 16 27.08 -27.06 -50.64
CA VAL A 16 25.73 -26.78 -50.22
C VAL A 16 25.87 -26.02 -48.93
N PHE A 17 25.86 -24.69 -49.04
CA PHE A 17 25.48 -23.84 -47.95
C PHE A 17 24.06 -24.22 -47.62
N LEU A 18 23.88 -25.22 -46.76
CA LEU A 18 22.71 -25.27 -45.93
C LEU A 18 22.67 -23.90 -45.27
N PRO A 19 21.60 -23.09 -45.48
CA PRO A 19 21.43 -21.90 -44.68
C PRO A 19 21.51 -22.43 -43.26
N ALA A 20 22.50 -21.99 -42.50
CA ALA A 20 22.46 -22.10 -41.06
C ALA A 20 21.01 -21.63 -40.73
N ALA A 21 20.21 -22.55 -40.23
CA ALA A 21 18.86 -22.22 -39.82
C ALA A 21 19.02 -20.95 -39.02
N GLY A 22 18.62 -19.81 -39.63
CA GLY A 22 18.76 -18.53 -39.00
C GLY A 22 18.10 -18.69 -37.66
N LEU A 23 18.88 -18.60 -36.61
CA LEU A 23 18.37 -18.52 -35.26
C LEU A 23 17.27 -17.47 -35.34
N ALA A 24 16.02 -17.89 -35.12
CA ALA A 24 14.92 -16.93 -35.05
C ALA A 24 15.35 -15.91 -34.00
N ALA A 25 15.65 -14.71 -34.44
CA ALA A 25 16.11 -13.66 -33.57
C ALA A 25 15.04 -13.47 -32.50
N GLY A 26 15.31 -13.93 -31.26
CA GLY A 26 14.41 -13.76 -30.14
C GLY A 26 13.90 -15.01 -29.42
N GLU A 27 14.27 -16.24 -29.82
CA GLU A 27 13.87 -17.42 -29.03
C GLU A 27 14.57 -17.37 -27.68
N LYS A 28 13.79 -17.27 -26.59
CA LYS A 28 14.24 -17.21 -25.20
C LYS A 28 13.68 -18.41 -24.43
N PRO A 29 14.28 -18.80 -23.29
CA PRO A 29 13.67 -19.83 -22.44
C PRO A 29 12.30 -19.37 -21.97
N VAL A 30 11.36 -20.30 -21.90
CA VAL A 30 10.04 -20.06 -21.28
C VAL A 30 9.98 -20.96 -20.06
N ILE A 31 9.82 -20.38 -18.88
CA ILE A 31 9.65 -21.13 -17.63
C ILE A 31 8.29 -21.82 -17.67
N THR A 32 8.29 -23.13 -17.48
CA THR A 32 7.09 -23.99 -17.52
C THR A 32 6.71 -24.54 -16.15
N SER A 33 7.58 -24.36 -15.16
CA SER A 33 7.32 -24.67 -13.75
C SER A 33 8.35 -23.90 -12.89
N PRO A 34 7.93 -23.28 -11.78
CA PRO A 34 6.54 -23.13 -11.33
C PRO A 34 5.73 -22.22 -12.25
N ASP A 35 4.40 -22.27 -12.11
CA ASP A 35 3.50 -21.30 -12.74
C ASP A 35 3.69 -19.91 -12.11
N ASP A 36 3.51 -18.86 -12.90
CA ASP A 36 3.56 -17.49 -12.37
C ASP A 36 2.45 -17.26 -11.35
N GLY A 37 2.84 -16.79 -10.17
CA GLY A 37 1.94 -16.67 -9.02
C GLY A 37 1.68 -17.99 -8.28
N GLY A 38 2.38 -19.09 -8.66
CA GLY A 38 2.20 -20.40 -8.03
C GLY A 38 2.58 -20.41 -6.55
N VAL A 39 1.89 -21.25 -5.77
CA VAL A 39 2.19 -21.52 -4.37
C VAL A 39 2.79 -22.93 -4.26
N LEU A 40 3.95 -23.05 -3.66
CA LEU A 40 4.72 -24.28 -3.58
C LEU A 40 5.06 -24.63 -2.13
N ALA A 41 4.90 -25.90 -1.77
CA ALA A 41 5.32 -26.36 -0.46
C ALA A 41 6.85 -26.34 -0.33
N ALA A 42 7.35 -25.90 0.81
CA ALA A 42 8.75 -26.08 1.18
C ALA A 42 9.07 -27.60 1.24
N GLY A 43 10.07 -28.02 0.52
CA GLY A 43 10.40 -29.46 0.42
C GLY A 43 11.17 -29.81 -0.85
N GLY A 44 11.57 -28.79 -1.60
CA GLY A 44 12.26 -28.90 -2.87
C GLY A 44 11.37 -28.49 -4.04
N VAL A 45 11.85 -27.53 -4.83
CA VAL A 45 11.14 -26.97 -5.98
C VAL A 45 11.91 -27.25 -7.25
N THR A 46 11.30 -27.87 -8.24
CA THR A 46 11.90 -28.07 -9.55
C THR A 46 11.46 -26.97 -10.51
N VAL A 47 12.41 -26.10 -10.85
CA VAL A 47 12.24 -25.13 -11.94
C VAL A 47 12.43 -25.85 -13.27
N ARG A 48 11.54 -25.64 -14.24
CA ARG A 48 11.60 -26.21 -15.59
C ARG A 48 11.38 -25.12 -16.63
N TRP A 49 12.02 -25.29 -17.79
CA TRP A 49 11.89 -24.35 -18.90
C TRP A 49 12.00 -25.06 -20.26
N THR A 50 11.60 -24.37 -21.32
CA THR A 50 11.72 -24.86 -22.68
C THR A 50 13.19 -24.84 -23.15
N ALA A 51 13.59 -25.86 -23.88
CA ALA A 51 14.90 -25.86 -24.56
C ALA A 51 14.94 -24.77 -25.63
N VAL A 52 16.07 -24.05 -25.70
CA VAL A 52 16.36 -23.09 -26.77
C VAL A 52 17.41 -23.68 -27.71
N SER A 53 17.12 -23.67 -28.99
CA SER A 53 18.01 -24.25 -30.01
C SER A 53 19.38 -23.52 -30.00
N GLY A 54 20.46 -24.29 -29.99
CA GLY A 54 21.82 -23.74 -29.99
C GLY A 54 22.29 -23.15 -28.65
N ALA A 55 21.57 -23.34 -27.57
CA ALA A 55 22.06 -22.97 -26.25
C ALA A 55 23.18 -23.90 -25.78
N ASP A 56 24.31 -23.33 -25.38
CA ASP A 56 25.45 -24.09 -24.81
C ASP A 56 25.13 -24.59 -23.38
N ARG A 57 24.45 -23.73 -22.61
CA ARG A 57 24.01 -23.97 -21.24
C ARG A 57 22.95 -22.98 -20.83
N TYR A 58 22.42 -23.14 -19.63
CA TYR A 58 21.50 -22.19 -18.99
C TYR A 58 22.11 -21.69 -17.69
N THR A 59 21.58 -20.55 -17.21
CA THR A 59 21.80 -20.10 -15.85
C THR A 59 20.45 -19.78 -15.19
N VAL A 60 20.35 -20.07 -13.90
CA VAL A 60 19.15 -19.83 -13.09
C VAL A 60 19.46 -18.80 -12.02
N ASN A 61 18.61 -17.78 -11.95
CA ASN A 61 18.64 -16.76 -10.93
C ASN A 61 17.34 -16.80 -10.14
N ILE A 62 17.43 -16.84 -8.82
CA ILE A 62 16.29 -16.81 -7.91
C ILE A 62 16.55 -15.73 -6.88
N ARG A 63 15.58 -14.81 -6.72
CA ARG A 63 15.63 -13.73 -5.73
C ARG A 63 14.44 -13.84 -4.80
N TYR A 64 14.68 -13.56 -3.54
CA TYR A 64 13.60 -13.23 -2.61
C TYR A 64 13.02 -11.87 -2.97
N ILE A 65 11.71 -11.70 -2.84
CA ILE A 65 11.04 -10.41 -3.05
C ILE A 65 10.68 -9.84 -1.68
N GLU A 66 11.28 -8.71 -1.35
CA GLU A 66 11.03 -8.00 -0.12
C GLU A 66 10.34 -6.67 -0.43
N ASN A 67 9.14 -6.44 0.10
CA ASN A 67 8.35 -5.23 -0.13
C ASN A 67 8.11 -4.86 -1.61
N GLY A 68 8.04 -5.87 -2.49
CA GLY A 68 7.83 -5.68 -3.93
C GLY A 68 9.11 -5.53 -4.75
N GLU A 69 10.26 -5.34 -4.10
CA GLU A 69 11.56 -5.19 -4.72
C GLU A 69 12.40 -6.48 -4.67
N ASP A 70 13.40 -6.57 -5.53
CA ASP A 70 14.37 -7.66 -5.52
C ASP A 70 15.25 -7.60 -4.27
N GLY A 71 14.98 -8.50 -3.35
CA GLY A 71 15.78 -8.74 -2.16
C GLY A 71 17.02 -9.64 -2.42
N PRO A 72 17.50 -10.34 -1.38
CA PRO A 72 18.67 -11.18 -1.49
C PRO A 72 18.56 -12.25 -2.57
N LEU A 73 19.68 -12.57 -3.22
CA LEU A 73 19.78 -13.69 -4.15
C LEU A 73 19.72 -15.02 -3.38
N ALA A 74 18.74 -15.84 -3.75
CA ALA A 74 18.65 -17.24 -3.31
C ALA A 74 19.50 -18.17 -4.19
N ALA A 75 19.62 -17.85 -5.49
CA ALA A 75 20.53 -18.49 -6.43
C ALA A 75 21.02 -17.43 -7.42
N ASP A 76 22.33 -17.35 -7.62
CA ASP A 76 22.97 -16.40 -8.52
C ASP A 76 23.64 -17.10 -9.68
N ALA A 77 23.13 -16.89 -10.89
CA ALA A 77 23.68 -17.40 -12.16
C ALA A 77 24.10 -18.85 -12.09
N VAL A 78 23.35 -19.71 -11.39
CA VAL A 78 23.69 -21.13 -11.22
C VAL A 78 23.70 -21.80 -12.58
N PRO A 79 24.87 -22.36 -13.05
CA PRO A 79 24.95 -22.98 -14.36
C PRO A 79 24.24 -24.32 -14.40
N VAL A 80 23.46 -24.55 -15.45
CA VAL A 80 22.67 -25.77 -15.67
C VAL A 80 22.82 -26.22 -17.11
N ASN A 81 23.14 -27.49 -17.30
CA ASN A 81 23.33 -28.11 -18.64
C ASN A 81 22.04 -28.71 -19.23
N GLY A 82 20.94 -28.72 -18.46
CA GLY A 82 19.64 -29.23 -18.88
C GLY A 82 18.58 -28.15 -18.85
N THR A 83 17.32 -28.55 -18.93
CA THR A 83 16.14 -27.66 -18.89
C THR A 83 15.39 -27.74 -17.56
N SER A 84 16.08 -28.13 -16.50
CA SER A 84 15.51 -28.13 -15.14
C SER A 84 16.58 -27.89 -14.09
N TYR A 85 16.18 -27.27 -13.00
CA TYR A 85 16.98 -26.98 -11.82
C TYR A 85 16.20 -27.37 -10.57
N LEU A 86 16.80 -28.14 -9.67
CA LEU A 86 16.20 -28.49 -8.39
C LEU A 86 16.71 -27.54 -7.32
N LEU A 87 15.83 -26.71 -6.81
CA LEU A 87 16.00 -25.98 -5.56
C LEU A 87 15.76 -27.00 -4.43
N SER A 88 16.80 -27.41 -3.73
CA SER A 88 16.75 -28.53 -2.76
C SER A 88 15.85 -28.18 -1.56
N ALA A 89 15.37 -29.21 -0.85
CA ALA A 89 14.63 -29.02 0.38
C ALA A 89 15.42 -28.24 1.44
N GLU A 90 16.76 -28.48 1.52
CA GLU A 90 17.63 -27.73 2.41
C GLU A 90 17.68 -26.24 2.04
N THR A 91 17.79 -25.93 0.73
CA THR A 91 17.78 -24.55 0.24
C THR A 91 16.45 -23.90 0.48
N THR A 92 15.34 -24.56 0.20
CA THR A 92 14.00 -24.00 0.43
C THR A 92 13.73 -23.74 1.92
N ALA A 93 14.19 -24.63 2.80
CA ALA A 93 14.09 -24.43 4.25
C ALA A 93 14.96 -23.25 4.74
N ALA A 94 16.15 -23.06 4.15
CA ALA A 94 17.00 -21.92 4.47
C ALA A 94 16.47 -20.58 3.95
N LEU A 95 15.74 -20.59 2.83
CA LEU A 95 15.10 -19.41 2.26
C LEU A 95 13.88 -18.97 3.07
N GLY A 96 13.15 -19.91 3.65
CA GLY A 96 11.92 -19.68 4.41
C GLY A 96 10.69 -19.36 3.54
N ASN A 97 9.58 -19.11 4.21
CA ASN A 97 8.32 -18.70 3.58
C ASN A 97 8.47 -17.32 2.93
N GLY A 98 7.88 -17.13 1.77
CA GLY A 98 7.89 -15.84 1.11
C GLY A 98 7.72 -15.90 -0.40
N LEU A 99 7.78 -14.74 -1.03
CA LEU A 99 7.65 -14.55 -2.47
C LEU A 99 9.05 -14.58 -3.11
N TYR A 100 9.18 -15.32 -4.20
CA TYR A 100 10.42 -15.48 -4.95
C TYR A 100 10.19 -15.19 -6.42
N ARG A 101 11.22 -14.66 -7.09
CA ARG A 101 11.25 -14.41 -8.53
C ARG A 101 12.32 -15.25 -9.17
N ILE A 102 11.98 -15.93 -10.27
CA ILE A 102 12.90 -16.73 -11.08
C ILE A 102 13.12 -16.06 -12.42
N CYS A 103 14.36 -16.08 -12.88
CA CYS A 103 14.74 -15.80 -14.25
C CYS A 103 15.71 -16.89 -14.73
N VAL A 104 15.49 -17.40 -15.92
CA VAL A 104 16.37 -18.36 -16.59
C VAL A 104 16.99 -17.70 -17.81
N ALA A 105 18.29 -17.85 -17.98
CA ALA A 105 18.96 -17.38 -19.18
C ALA A 105 19.54 -18.53 -19.98
N SER A 106 19.45 -18.49 -21.31
CA SER A 106 20.21 -19.36 -22.24
C SER A 106 21.46 -18.64 -22.71
N ILE A 107 22.57 -19.35 -22.70
CA ILE A 107 23.91 -18.86 -23.09
C ILE A 107 24.25 -19.41 -24.46
N HIS A 108 24.64 -18.55 -25.39
CA HIS A 108 25.00 -18.84 -26.76
C HIS A 108 26.35 -18.18 -27.09
N GLY A 109 27.47 -18.85 -26.75
CA GLY A 109 28.79 -18.21 -26.81
C GLY A 109 28.87 -16.98 -25.91
N SER A 110 28.93 -15.79 -26.49
CA SER A 110 28.92 -14.49 -25.78
C SER A 110 27.54 -13.87 -25.63
N GLU A 111 26.51 -14.42 -26.25
CA GLU A 111 25.14 -13.91 -26.20
C GLU A 111 24.36 -14.58 -25.06
N THR A 112 23.57 -13.78 -24.33
CA THR A 112 22.70 -14.24 -23.26
C THR A 112 21.27 -13.81 -23.54
N ARG A 113 20.31 -14.74 -23.45
CA ARG A 113 18.88 -14.48 -23.65
C ARG A 113 18.10 -14.87 -22.42
N TYR A 114 17.41 -13.92 -21.82
CA TYR A 114 16.66 -14.06 -20.58
C TYR A 114 15.22 -14.44 -20.84
N SER A 115 14.67 -15.35 -20.02
CA SER A 115 13.24 -15.61 -19.93
C SER A 115 12.49 -14.38 -19.42
N ASP A 116 11.16 -14.37 -19.56
CA ASP A 116 10.34 -13.56 -18.67
C ASP A 116 10.52 -14.07 -17.24
N THR A 117 10.32 -13.21 -16.28
CA THR A 117 10.39 -13.60 -14.88
C THR A 117 9.09 -14.28 -14.44
N VAL A 118 9.22 -15.27 -13.60
CA VAL A 118 8.12 -15.99 -12.95
C VAL A 118 8.24 -15.76 -11.46
N THR A 119 7.14 -15.39 -10.82
CA THR A 119 7.05 -15.27 -9.36
C THR A 119 6.39 -16.53 -8.79
N PHE A 120 6.80 -16.96 -7.61
CA PHE A 120 6.17 -18.06 -6.89
C PHE A 120 6.31 -17.84 -5.39
N ARG A 121 5.40 -18.43 -4.63
CA ARG A 121 5.44 -18.41 -3.18
C ARG A 121 5.94 -19.75 -2.63
N LEU A 122 6.91 -19.71 -1.71
CA LEU A 122 7.23 -20.86 -0.84
C LEU A 122 6.44 -20.75 0.45
N THR A 123 5.89 -21.87 0.93
CA THR A 123 5.20 -21.98 2.19
C THR A 123 5.45 -23.34 2.86
N ASP A 124 5.56 -23.36 4.17
CA ASP A 124 5.53 -24.58 4.98
C ASP A 124 4.11 -25.03 5.32
N GLY A 125 3.10 -24.28 4.87
CA GLY A 125 1.69 -24.56 5.08
C GLY A 125 1.08 -23.86 6.30
N ASP A 126 1.88 -23.18 7.11
CA ASP A 126 1.40 -22.43 8.29
C ASP A 126 1.24 -20.94 7.97
N GLU A 127 0.42 -20.66 6.95
CA GLU A 127 0.11 -19.28 6.55
C GLU A 127 -1.41 -19.04 6.65
N PRO A 128 -1.88 -18.31 7.67
CA PRO A 128 -3.30 -18.18 7.98
C PRO A 128 -4.11 -17.45 6.90
N LEU A 129 -3.45 -16.69 6.02
CA LEU A 129 -4.09 -15.94 4.93
C LEU A 129 -4.01 -16.65 3.56
N LEU A 130 -3.23 -17.73 3.46
CA LEU A 130 -3.03 -18.44 2.21
C LEU A 130 -4.36 -18.99 1.64
N GLY A 131 -4.65 -18.63 0.39
CA GLY A 131 -5.86 -19.05 -0.32
C GLY A 131 -7.15 -18.35 0.15
N LYS A 132 -7.09 -17.47 1.16
CA LYS A 132 -8.23 -16.66 1.57
C LYS A 132 -8.64 -15.69 0.48
N LYS A 133 -9.95 -15.58 0.23
CA LYS A 133 -10.46 -14.70 -0.81
C LYS A 133 -10.54 -13.26 -0.32
N ALA A 134 -9.83 -12.37 -1.00
CA ALA A 134 -9.82 -10.94 -0.73
C ALA A 134 -10.44 -10.15 -1.88
N VAL A 135 -11.53 -9.43 -1.63
CA VAL A 135 -12.14 -8.53 -2.61
C VAL A 135 -11.67 -7.10 -2.31
N PHE A 136 -11.09 -6.46 -3.31
CA PHE A 136 -10.62 -5.07 -3.26
C PHE A 136 -11.66 -4.19 -3.96
N PHE A 137 -12.43 -3.45 -3.16
CA PHE A 137 -13.56 -2.64 -3.58
C PHE A 137 -13.26 -1.16 -3.42
N GLY A 138 -13.36 -0.39 -4.50
CA GLY A 138 -12.99 1.02 -4.48
C GLY A 138 -13.10 1.70 -5.82
N ASP A 139 -12.46 2.86 -5.91
CA ASP A 139 -12.40 3.69 -7.10
C ASP A 139 -11.13 3.42 -7.96
N SER A 140 -10.60 4.45 -8.66
CA SER A 140 -9.39 4.33 -9.49
C SER A 140 -8.14 3.93 -8.70
N LEU A 141 -8.03 4.30 -7.43
CA LEU A 141 -6.90 3.93 -6.57
C LEU A 141 -6.83 2.42 -6.32
N THR A 142 -7.97 1.75 -6.43
CA THR A 142 -8.11 0.30 -6.33
C THR A 142 -8.09 -0.36 -7.72
N ALA A 143 -8.75 0.24 -8.71
CA ALA A 143 -8.92 -0.31 -10.06
C ALA A 143 -7.58 -0.59 -10.77
N ALA A 144 -6.55 0.23 -10.54
CA ALA A 144 -5.20 0.02 -11.06
C ALA A 144 -4.55 -1.28 -10.57
N PHE A 145 -5.04 -1.82 -9.47
CA PHE A 145 -4.69 -3.13 -8.90
C PHE A 145 -3.20 -3.32 -8.54
N GLY A 146 -2.40 -2.26 -8.52
CA GLY A 146 -0.97 -2.34 -8.21
C GLY A 146 -0.71 -2.87 -6.80
N TRP A 147 -1.15 -2.12 -5.79
CA TRP A 147 -1.00 -2.49 -4.38
C TRP A 147 -1.77 -3.75 -3.99
N CYS A 148 -2.97 -3.96 -4.58
CA CYS A 148 -3.80 -5.14 -4.32
C CYS A 148 -3.08 -6.42 -4.74
N ARG A 149 -2.45 -6.41 -5.92
CA ARG A 149 -1.67 -7.54 -6.42
C ARG A 149 -0.46 -7.82 -5.54
N THR A 150 0.31 -6.79 -5.18
CA THR A 150 1.47 -6.90 -4.30
C THR A 150 1.08 -7.50 -2.95
N LEU A 151 -0.02 -7.01 -2.35
CA LEU A 151 -0.53 -7.52 -1.08
C LEU A 151 -0.99 -8.98 -1.21
N ALA A 152 -1.74 -9.31 -2.26
CA ALA A 152 -2.20 -10.66 -2.51
C ALA A 152 -1.05 -11.65 -2.70
N GLN A 153 -0.06 -11.27 -3.48
CA GLN A 153 1.15 -12.07 -3.67
C GLN A 153 1.91 -12.28 -2.36
N ARG A 154 2.07 -11.20 -1.57
CA ARG A 154 2.79 -11.28 -0.29
C ARG A 154 2.16 -12.27 0.68
N PHE A 155 0.84 -12.33 0.78
CA PHE A 155 0.11 -13.14 1.76
C PHE A 155 -0.57 -14.38 1.16
N GLY A 156 -0.41 -14.63 -0.14
CA GLY A 156 -1.05 -15.76 -0.81
C GLY A 156 -2.58 -15.65 -0.90
N LEU A 157 -3.12 -14.43 -0.93
CA LEU A 157 -4.56 -14.19 -1.03
C LEU A 157 -5.08 -14.47 -2.45
N ALA A 158 -6.28 -15.05 -2.55
CA ALA A 158 -7.04 -15.11 -3.80
C ALA A 158 -7.74 -13.76 -4.03
N ALA A 159 -7.11 -12.89 -4.82
CA ALA A 159 -7.53 -11.51 -4.99
C ALA A 159 -8.58 -11.32 -6.09
N VAL A 160 -9.61 -10.53 -5.80
CA VAL A 160 -10.63 -10.08 -6.75
C VAL A 160 -10.58 -8.55 -6.83
N ASN A 161 -10.37 -8.01 -8.04
CA ASN A 161 -10.43 -6.57 -8.27
C ASN A 161 -11.88 -6.14 -8.52
N ALA A 162 -12.44 -5.39 -7.60
CA ALA A 162 -13.74 -4.75 -7.71
C ALA A 162 -13.64 -3.21 -7.69
N GLY A 163 -12.49 -2.66 -8.11
CA GLY A 163 -12.28 -1.23 -8.29
C GLY A 163 -12.85 -0.72 -9.61
N VAL A 164 -13.44 0.48 -9.62
CA VAL A 164 -13.97 1.16 -10.82
C VAL A 164 -13.48 2.61 -10.84
N GLY A 165 -12.76 2.99 -11.91
CA GLY A 165 -12.20 4.33 -12.05
C GLY A 165 -13.23 5.45 -11.99
N GLY A 166 -12.95 6.50 -11.20
CA GLY A 166 -13.81 7.69 -11.10
C GLY A 166 -15.11 7.50 -10.31
N GLU A 167 -15.32 6.31 -9.74
CA GLU A 167 -16.57 5.98 -9.05
C GLU A 167 -16.64 6.60 -7.66
N THR A 168 -17.85 6.98 -7.26
CA THR A 168 -18.17 7.45 -5.90
C THR A 168 -18.73 6.31 -5.06
N SER A 169 -18.68 6.44 -3.74
CA SER A 169 -19.31 5.48 -2.81
C SER A 169 -20.82 5.33 -3.07
N GLU A 170 -21.49 6.39 -3.51
CA GLU A 170 -22.92 6.35 -3.85
C GLU A 170 -23.21 5.47 -5.07
N ALA A 171 -22.45 5.63 -6.15
CA ALA A 171 -22.61 4.80 -7.35
C ALA A 171 -22.26 3.33 -7.06
N ALA A 172 -21.23 3.10 -6.26
CA ALA A 172 -20.77 1.77 -5.90
C ALA A 172 -21.79 0.93 -5.13
N ARG A 173 -22.78 1.55 -4.46
CA ARG A 173 -23.84 0.80 -3.76
C ARG A 173 -24.61 -0.15 -4.66
N ALA A 174 -24.85 0.23 -5.90
CA ALA A 174 -25.64 -0.58 -6.84
C ALA A 174 -24.98 -1.91 -7.20
N ARG A 175 -23.65 -1.97 -7.16
CA ARG A 175 -22.88 -3.15 -7.54
C ARG A 175 -22.25 -3.91 -6.36
N PHE A 176 -22.41 -3.45 -5.14
CA PHE A 176 -21.79 -4.06 -3.97
C PHE A 176 -22.20 -5.53 -3.79
N ALA A 177 -23.47 -5.85 -3.98
CA ALA A 177 -23.97 -7.22 -3.84
C ALA A 177 -23.37 -8.14 -4.91
N SER A 178 -23.35 -7.70 -6.20
CA SER A 178 -22.84 -8.50 -7.32
C SER A 178 -21.33 -8.66 -7.32
N ASP A 179 -20.61 -7.57 -7.02
CA ASP A 179 -19.16 -7.52 -7.23
C ASP A 179 -18.38 -7.90 -5.98
N VAL A 180 -18.99 -7.78 -4.81
CA VAL A 180 -18.37 -8.11 -3.52
C VAL A 180 -19.02 -9.30 -2.85
N LEU A 181 -20.29 -9.22 -2.48
CA LEU A 181 -20.93 -10.27 -1.67
C LEU A 181 -21.07 -11.61 -2.43
N ALA A 182 -21.37 -11.55 -3.73
CA ALA A 182 -21.47 -12.74 -4.57
C ALA A 182 -20.13 -13.50 -4.72
N GLN A 183 -19.01 -12.86 -4.40
CA GLN A 183 -17.69 -13.50 -4.39
C GLN A 183 -17.47 -14.38 -3.14
N SER A 184 -18.34 -14.28 -2.12
CA SER A 184 -18.15 -14.96 -0.82
C SER A 184 -16.76 -14.68 -0.24
N PRO A 185 -16.40 -13.42 0.02
CA PRO A 185 -15.06 -13.04 0.46
C PRO A 185 -14.79 -13.46 1.91
N ASP A 186 -13.54 -13.84 2.20
CA ASP A 186 -13.03 -13.88 3.58
C ASP A 186 -12.65 -12.47 4.05
N TYR A 187 -12.15 -11.63 3.12
CA TYR A 187 -11.71 -10.25 3.39
C TYR A 187 -12.27 -9.28 2.36
N VAL A 188 -12.71 -8.10 2.81
CA VAL A 188 -13.10 -6.99 1.94
C VAL A 188 -12.30 -5.76 2.29
N PHE A 189 -11.50 -5.27 1.33
CA PHE A 189 -10.77 -4.01 1.41
C PHE A 189 -11.60 -2.93 0.74
N ILE A 190 -11.91 -1.84 1.43
CA ILE A 190 -12.80 -0.77 0.94
C ILE A 190 -12.05 0.56 0.94
N CYS A 191 -11.91 1.19 -0.24
CA CYS A 191 -11.22 2.45 -0.43
C CYS A 191 -12.03 3.39 -1.32
N PHE A 192 -12.69 4.39 -0.74
CA PHE A 192 -13.44 5.45 -1.42
C PHE A 192 -13.18 6.80 -0.74
N GLY A 193 -13.69 7.88 -1.34
CA GLY A 193 -13.62 9.24 -0.81
C GLY A 193 -12.91 10.21 -1.73
N MET A 194 -11.97 9.73 -2.57
CA MET A 194 -11.25 10.58 -3.51
C MET A 194 -12.20 11.25 -4.50
N ASN A 195 -13.17 10.51 -5.04
CA ASN A 195 -14.15 11.05 -5.98
C ASN A 195 -15.38 11.66 -5.30
N ASP A 196 -15.73 11.21 -4.10
CA ASP A 196 -16.89 11.69 -3.35
C ASP A 196 -16.76 13.17 -3.00
N GLN A 197 -15.55 13.59 -2.61
CA GLN A 197 -15.26 14.97 -2.19
C GLN A 197 -15.20 15.99 -3.35
N VAL A 198 -15.09 15.53 -4.60
CA VAL A 198 -14.97 16.42 -5.77
C VAL A 198 -16.23 17.26 -5.92
N HIS A 199 -16.06 18.59 -6.04
CA HIS A 199 -17.20 19.51 -6.19
C HIS A 199 -17.81 19.44 -7.60
N VAL A 200 -19.14 19.44 -7.65
CA VAL A 200 -19.92 19.55 -8.88
C VAL A 200 -20.35 21.00 -9.04
N ASP A 201 -20.12 21.57 -10.23
CA ASP A 201 -20.45 22.95 -10.55
C ASP A 201 -19.90 23.96 -9.53
N HIS A 202 -18.76 23.66 -8.93
CA HIS A 202 -18.08 24.50 -7.93
C HIS A 202 -18.96 24.86 -6.71
N LYS A 203 -19.92 24.02 -6.35
CA LYS A 203 -20.91 24.34 -5.29
C LYS A 203 -21.01 23.30 -4.19
N LYS A 204 -20.98 22.03 -4.54
CA LYS A 204 -21.20 20.93 -3.58
C LYS A 204 -20.41 19.70 -3.99
N PRO A 205 -20.01 18.87 -3.03
CA PRO A 205 -19.36 17.60 -3.35
C PRO A 205 -20.30 16.67 -4.13
N ARG A 206 -19.73 15.73 -4.88
CA ARG A 206 -20.50 14.66 -5.54
C ARG A 206 -21.31 13.86 -4.54
N VAL A 207 -20.71 13.58 -3.39
CA VAL A 207 -21.37 12.91 -2.24
C VAL A 207 -20.97 13.67 -0.99
N THR A 208 -21.95 14.07 -0.16
CA THR A 208 -21.62 14.75 1.10
C THR A 208 -20.93 13.81 2.08
N ALA A 209 -20.16 14.34 3.02
CA ALA A 209 -19.43 13.51 3.99
C ALA A 209 -20.38 12.63 4.84
N GLU A 210 -21.58 13.14 5.14
CA GLU A 210 -22.62 12.38 5.87
C GLU A 210 -23.14 11.23 5.02
N ARG A 211 -23.46 11.48 3.74
CA ARG A 211 -23.92 10.44 2.80
C ARG A 211 -22.83 9.43 2.51
N PHE A 212 -21.58 9.88 2.39
CA PHE A 212 -20.41 9.01 2.28
C PHE A 212 -20.33 8.08 3.50
N ALA A 213 -20.46 8.61 4.71
CA ALA A 213 -20.45 7.80 5.93
C ALA A 213 -21.55 6.72 5.92
N GLU A 214 -22.79 7.08 5.49
CA GLU A 214 -23.88 6.10 5.35
C GLU A 214 -23.51 4.99 4.34
N ASN A 215 -22.87 5.34 3.23
CA ASN A 215 -22.47 4.37 2.20
C ASN A 215 -21.38 3.42 2.73
N ILE A 216 -20.34 3.95 3.36
CA ILE A 216 -19.26 3.12 3.93
C ILE A 216 -19.81 2.23 5.05
N THR A 217 -20.65 2.77 5.94
CA THR A 217 -21.32 1.99 6.98
C THR A 217 -22.16 0.84 6.40
N TYR A 218 -22.87 1.09 5.31
CA TYR A 218 -23.63 0.06 4.61
C TYR A 218 -22.69 -1.06 4.10
N PHE A 219 -21.59 -0.72 3.42
CA PHE A 219 -20.65 -1.71 2.92
C PHE A 219 -20.04 -2.56 4.04
N VAL A 220 -19.60 -1.91 5.12
CA VAL A 220 -19.06 -2.61 6.30
C VAL A 220 -20.09 -3.56 6.90
N THR A 221 -21.31 -3.08 7.09
CA THR A 221 -22.37 -3.87 7.72
C THR A 221 -22.74 -5.09 6.89
N GLU A 222 -22.94 -4.91 5.58
CA GLU A 222 -23.32 -6.02 4.70
C GLU A 222 -22.19 -7.03 4.49
N ALA A 223 -20.92 -6.57 4.39
CA ALA A 223 -19.78 -7.48 4.32
C ALA A 223 -19.64 -8.31 5.60
N LYS A 224 -19.76 -7.69 6.78
CA LYS A 224 -19.70 -8.39 8.06
C LYS A 224 -20.86 -9.37 8.25
N LYS A 225 -22.07 -9.02 7.82
CA LYS A 225 -23.21 -9.95 7.81
C LYS A 225 -22.95 -11.17 6.92
N ALA A 226 -22.21 -11.01 5.83
CA ALA A 226 -21.78 -12.11 4.96
C ALA A 226 -20.61 -12.93 5.55
N GLY A 227 -20.10 -12.58 6.73
CA GLY A 227 -19.01 -13.28 7.40
C GLY A 227 -17.61 -12.81 7.02
N ALA A 228 -17.48 -11.75 6.24
CA ALA A 228 -16.18 -11.23 5.81
C ALA A 228 -15.55 -10.34 6.90
N GLU A 229 -14.22 -10.42 7.02
CA GLU A 229 -13.43 -9.40 7.71
C GLU A 229 -13.32 -8.15 6.81
N VAL A 230 -13.50 -6.98 7.41
CA VAL A 230 -13.48 -5.72 6.67
C VAL A 230 -12.26 -4.89 7.05
N ILE A 231 -11.57 -4.40 6.02
CA ILE A 231 -10.45 -3.47 6.14
C ILE A 231 -10.81 -2.20 5.36
N LEU A 232 -10.92 -1.09 6.07
CA LEU A 232 -11.15 0.22 5.50
C LEU A 232 -9.82 0.91 5.20
N LEU A 233 -9.75 1.59 4.06
CA LEU A 233 -8.60 2.39 3.70
C LEU A 233 -9.08 3.84 3.49
N THR A 234 -8.35 4.80 4.05
CA THR A 234 -8.51 6.19 3.62
C THR A 234 -7.86 6.34 2.23
N PRO A 235 -8.34 7.22 1.34
CA PRO A 235 -7.54 7.62 0.17
C PRO A 235 -6.26 8.32 0.63
N ASN A 236 -5.23 8.32 -0.23
CA ASN A 236 -4.02 9.14 -0.01
C ASN A 236 -4.35 10.64 -0.06
N CYS A 237 -3.51 11.49 0.54
CA CYS A 237 -3.55 12.92 0.26
C CYS A 237 -3.11 13.21 -1.19
N VAL A 238 -3.43 14.39 -1.70
CA VAL A 238 -3.10 14.80 -3.07
C VAL A 238 -1.94 15.81 -3.09
N GLU A 239 -1.16 15.82 -4.18
CA GLU A 239 -0.23 16.92 -4.45
C GLU A 239 -1.06 18.09 -4.99
N GLU A 240 -1.16 19.17 -4.22
CA GLU A 240 -2.13 20.25 -4.45
C GLU A 240 -1.88 21.02 -5.74
N THR A 241 -0.62 21.22 -6.13
CA THR A 241 -0.28 21.95 -7.36
C THR A 241 -0.79 21.22 -8.59
N GLY A 242 -0.52 19.93 -8.70
CA GLY A 242 -0.99 19.07 -9.78
C GLY A 242 -2.51 18.93 -9.76
N TYR A 243 -3.10 18.77 -8.58
CA TYR A 243 -4.54 18.66 -8.42
C TYR A 243 -5.28 19.89 -8.93
N TYR A 244 -4.85 21.09 -8.53
CA TYR A 244 -5.46 22.37 -8.93
C TYR A 244 -5.11 22.76 -10.38
N ALA A 245 -4.10 22.16 -11.00
CA ALA A 245 -3.82 22.34 -12.41
C ALA A 245 -4.95 21.82 -13.33
N ASN A 246 -5.81 20.94 -12.80
CA ASN A 246 -6.98 20.45 -13.49
C ASN A 246 -8.14 21.48 -13.33
N PRO A 247 -8.66 22.05 -14.44
CA PRO A 247 -9.73 23.06 -14.35
C PRO A 247 -11.03 22.60 -13.67
N ILE A 248 -11.26 21.30 -13.55
CA ILE A 248 -12.42 20.76 -12.84
C ILE A 248 -12.23 20.75 -11.31
N HIS A 249 -11.04 21.08 -10.82
CA HIS A 249 -10.67 21.12 -9.40
C HIS A 249 -10.06 22.46 -9.02
N PRO A 250 -10.72 23.59 -9.23
CA PRO A 250 -10.13 24.90 -8.93
C PRO A 250 -9.93 25.04 -7.41
N GLU A 251 -8.81 25.65 -7.04
CA GLU A 251 -8.44 25.90 -5.65
C GLU A 251 -9.56 26.63 -4.87
N SER A 252 -10.31 27.52 -5.58
CA SER A 252 -11.43 28.28 -5.00
C SER A 252 -12.51 27.41 -4.35
N ASP A 253 -12.68 26.16 -4.80
CA ASP A 253 -13.66 25.23 -4.24
C ASP A 253 -13.27 24.74 -2.84
N TYR A 254 -12.00 24.83 -2.51
CA TYR A 254 -11.42 24.27 -1.28
C TYR A 254 -10.84 25.31 -0.33
N THR A 255 -10.69 26.57 -0.77
CA THR A 255 -10.07 27.65 0.01
C THR A 255 -10.76 27.85 1.37
N ALA A 256 -12.10 27.78 1.41
CA ALA A 256 -12.87 27.93 2.64
C ALA A 256 -12.60 26.82 3.67
N TYR A 257 -12.04 25.71 3.25
CA TYR A 257 -11.73 24.54 4.09
C TYR A 257 -10.26 24.42 4.44
N GLY A 258 -9.41 25.32 3.92
CA GLY A 258 -7.96 25.28 4.10
C GLY A 258 -7.23 24.37 3.12
N GLY A 259 -7.78 24.22 1.90
CA GLY A 259 -7.23 23.41 0.81
C GLY A 259 -7.91 22.05 0.63
N VAL A 260 -7.60 21.41 -0.50
CA VAL A 260 -8.24 20.14 -0.86
C VAL A 260 -7.90 19.01 0.14
N ASN A 261 -6.68 18.95 0.64
CA ASN A 261 -6.30 17.93 1.62
C ASN A 261 -7.04 18.09 2.94
N ALA A 262 -7.22 19.31 3.42
CA ALA A 262 -8.04 19.57 4.61
C ALA A 262 -9.50 19.17 4.39
N TYR A 263 -10.02 19.37 3.17
CA TYR A 263 -11.37 18.97 2.81
C TYR A 263 -11.50 17.45 2.68
N LEU A 264 -10.58 16.78 1.98
CA LEU A 264 -10.52 15.32 1.83
C LEU A 264 -10.39 14.62 3.19
N ASN A 265 -9.63 15.20 4.10
CA ASN A 265 -9.45 14.62 5.45
C ASN A 265 -10.78 14.51 6.23
N ARG A 266 -11.80 15.30 5.90
CA ARG A 266 -13.15 15.14 6.49
C ARG A 266 -13.77 13.78 6.12
N TYR A 267 -13.56 13.31 4.89
CA TYR A 267 -13.99 11.97 4.45
C TYR A 267 -13.12 10.89 5.09
N CYS A 268 -11.81 11.11 5.19
CA CYS A 268 -10.90 10.21 5.90
C CYS A 268 -11.30 10.05 7.37
N ASN A 269 -11.73 11.13 8.03
CA ASN A 269 -12.24 11.07 9.41
C ASN A 269 -13.48 10.18 9.52
N LYS A 270 -14.40 10.24 8.54
CA LYS A 270 -15.53 9.32 8.50
C LYS A 270 -15.11 7.86 8.37
N VAL A 271 -14.09 7.57 7.55
CA VAL A 271 -13.53 6.22 7.45
C VAL A 271 -12.96 5.76 8.79
N ARG A 272 -12.20 6.61 9.49
CA ARG A 272 -11.62 6.34 10.81
C ARG A 272 -12.70 6.07 11.87
N GLU A 273 -13.72 6.94 11.93
CA GLU A 273 -14.87 6.80 12.83
C GLU A 273 -15.58 5.46 12.61
N ILE A 274 -15.91 5.12 11.36
CA ILE A 274 -16.62 3.89 11.01
C ILE A 274 -15.76 2.65 11.29
N ALA A 275 -14.47 2.69 10.99
CA ALA A 275 -13.56 1.58 11.32
C ALA A 275 -13.60 1.29 12.82
N SER A 276 -13.57 2.33 13.62
CA SER A 276 -13.68 2.28 15.07
C SER A 276 -15.01 1.71 15.55
N GLU A 277 -16.11 2.30 15.12
CA GLU A 277 -17.45 1.97 15.59
C GLU A 277 -17.84 0.52 15.24
N HIS A 278 -17.39 0.06 14.07
CA HIS A 278 -17.72 -1.28 13.57
C HIS A 278 -16.64 -2.33 13.82
N GLY A 279 -15.51 -1.98 14.44
CA GLY A 279 -14.39 -2.91 14.64
C GLY A 279 -13.82 -3.43 13.33
N ALA A 280 -13.73 -2.58 12.29
CA ALA A 280 -13.06 -2.90 11.04
C ALA A 280 -11.56 -2.59 11.13
N GLY A 281 -10.74 -3.27 10.34
CA GLY A 281 -9.33 -2.89 10.17
C GLY A 281 -9.24 -1.50 9.52
N LEU A 282 -8.20 -0.73 9.86
CA LEU A 282 -7.96 0.58 9.26
C LEU A 282 -6.55 0.66 8.70
N VAL A 283 -6.44 1.06 7.44
CA VAL A 283 -5.20 1.45 6.78
C VAL A 283 -5.31 2.95 6.47
N ASP A 284 -4.64 3.78 7.25
CA ASP A 284 -4.70 5.24 7.11
C ASP A 284 -3.67 5.73 6.09
N LEU A 285 -4.01 5.63 4.81
CA LEU A 285 -3.13 6.05 3.72
C LEU A 285 -3.00 7.57 3.64
N PHE A 286 -4.04 8.31 4.05
CA PHE A 286 -3.93 9.77 4.13
C PHE A 286 -2.79 10.18 5.05
N ALA A 287 -2.73 9.58 6.25
CA ALA A 287 -1.66 9.83 7.20
C ALA A 287 -0.30 9.32 6.70
N ALA A 288 -0.27 8.17 6.03
CA ALA A 288 0.98 7.59 5.51
C ALA A 288 1.63 8.44 4.40
N PHE A 289 0.82 9.12 3.58
CA PHE A 289 1.32 10.00 2.52
C PHE A 289 1.60 11.43 3.01
N TRP A 290 1.01 11.81 4.15
CA TRP A 290 1.14 13.16 4.67
C TRP A 290 2.57 13.41 5.18
N GLY A 291 3.19 14.47 4.68
CA GLY A 291 4.57 14.85 5.04
C GLY A 291 5.65 14.16 4.22
N GLU A 292 5.28 13.23 3.32
CA GLU A 292 6.18 12.68 2.33
C GLU A 292 6.34 13.64 1.13
N ASP A 293 7.40 13.46 0.34
CA ASP A 293 7.53 14.13 -0.95
C ASP A 293 6.59 13.46 -1.97
N LEU A 294 5.40 14.04 -2.11
CA LEU A 294 4.35 13.49 -2.97
C LEU A 294 4.75 13.41 -4.45
N SER A 295 5.72 14.18 -4.91
CA SER A 295 6.22 14.08 -6.28
C SER A 295 6.94 12.77 -6.57
N LEU A 296 7.41 12.07 -5.52
CA LEU A 296 8.02 10.75 -5.61
C LEU A 296 7.01 9.60 -5.47
N LEU A 297 5.79 9.90 -5.08
CA LEU A 297 4.74 8.91 -4.79
C LEU A 297 3.55 8.98 -5.73
N LEU A 298 3.27 10.17 -6.28
CA LEU A 298 2.10 10.44 -7.12
C LEU A 298 2.51 10.85 -8.54
N GLU A 299 1.63 10.59 -9.50
CA GLU A 299 1.75 11.14 -10.85
C GLU A 299 1.64 12.68 -10.86
N PRO A 300 2.07 13.38 -11.91
CA PRO A 300 2.07 14.85 -11.95
C PRO A 300 0.69 15.49 -11.77
N ALA A 301 -0.41 14.78 -12.03
CA ALA A 301 -1.77 15.23 -11.73
C ALA A 301 -2.08 15.24 -10.22
N GLY A 302 -1.19 14.75 -9.38
CA GLY A 302 -1.24 14.83 -7.94
C GLY A 302 -2.27 13.93 -7.25
N VAL A 303 -2.87 12.95 -7.94
CA VAL A 303 -3.94 12.10 -7.41
C VAL A 303 -3.53 10.64 -7.30
N HIS A 304 -3.14 10.05 -8.44
CA HIS A 304 -2.90 8.62 -8.54
C HIS A 304 -1.47 8.27 -8.16
N PRO A 305 -1.28 7.22 -7.35
CA PRO A 305 0.06 6.73 -7.03
C PRO A 305 0.81 6.24 -8.27
N ILE A 306 2.11 6.53 -8.34
CA ILE A 306 3.06 5.80 -9.16
C ILE A 306 3.49 4.51 -8.43
N GLN A 307 4.41 3.75 -9.01
CA GLN A 307 4.83 2.46 -8.43
C GLN A 307 5.22 2.58 -6.94
N ALA A 308 6.05 3.56 -6.58
CA ALA A 308 6.47 3.79 -5.19
C ALA A 308 5.28 4.10 -4.25
N GLY A 309 4.29 4.85 -4.73
CA GLY A 309 3.08 5.12 -3.96
C GLY A 309 2.24 3.85 -3.74
N TYR A 310 2.10 2.99 -4.76
CA TYR A 310 1.42 1.70 -4.60
C TYR A 310 2.17 0.73 -3.69
N GLU A 311 3.49 0.79 -3.65
CA GLU A 311 4.32 0.03 -2.70
C GLU A 311 4.06 0.49 -1.26
N LEU A 312 3.92 1.81 -1.04
CA LEU A 312 3.53 2.34 0.27
C LEU A 312 2.12 1.86 0.68
N TYR A 313 1.14 1.83 -0.24
CA TYR A 313 -0.17 1.22 0.01
C TYR A 313 -0.05 -0.23 0.46
N ALA A 314 0.70 -1.04 -0.29
CA ALA A 314 0.90 -2.44 0.02
C ALA A 314 1.64 -2.66 1.33
N ALA A 315 2.62 -1.80 1.65
CA ALA A 315 3.35 -1.85 2.90
C ALA A 315 2.45 -1.56 4.11
N CYS A 316 1.63 -0.50 4.03
CA CYS A 316 0.69 -0.14 5.10
C CYS A 316 -0.38 -1.22 5.33
N ALA A 317 -1.01 -1.70 4.24
CA ALA A 317 -2.00 -2.77 4.33
C ALA A 317 -1.37 -4.09 4.79
N GLY A 318 -0.15 -4.39 4.32
CA GLY A 318 0.61 -5.56 4.73
C GLY A 318 1.00 -5.55 6.19
N ALA A 319 1.38 -4.40 6.74
CA ALA A 319 1.67 -4.26 8.16
C ALA A 319 0.44 -4.58 9.03
N LEU A 320 -0.74 -4.12 8.62
CA LEU A 320 -2.00 -4.46 9.31
C LEU A 320 -2.29 -5.97 9.26
N LEU A 321 -2.18 -6.60 8.07
CA LEU A 321 -2.43 -8.02 7.92
C LEU A 321 -1.43 -8.86 8.73
N GLN A 322 -0.15 -8.50 8.66
CA GLN A 322 0.90 -9.16 9.43
C GLN A 322 0.59 -9.09 10.93
N ALA A 323 0.32 -7.88 11.43
CA ALA A 323 0.03 -7.64 12.83
C ALA A 323 -1.19 -8.39 13.34
N LYS A 324 -2.28 -8.35 12.57
CA LYS A 324 -3.58 -8.85 13.02
C LYS A 324 -3.76 -10.36 12.84
N TYR A 325 -3.16 -10.94 11.79
CA TYR A 325 -3.49 -12.29 11.36
C TYR A 325 -2.30 -13.27 11.31
N VAL A 326 -1.08 -12.75 11.30
CA VAL A 326 0.13 -13.59 11.21
C VAL A 326 0.88 -13.62 12.54
N ASP A 327 1.22 -12.44 13.10
CA ASP A 327 2.02 -12.30 14.31
C ASP A 327 1.14 -11.99 15.53
N CYS A 328 0.09 -12.76 15.74
CA CYS A 328 -0.94 -12.50 16.77
C CYS A 328 -0.39 -12.18 18.18
N ASP A 329 0.86 -12.51 18.48
CA ASP A 329 1.41 -12.43 19.84
C ASP A 329 2.35 -11.25 20.12
N ALA A 330 2.95 -10.61 19.14
CA ALA A 330 3.89 -9.48 19.40
C ALA A 330 4.20 -8.63 18.17
N VAL A 331 3.37 -7.65 17.83
CA VAL A 331 3.71 -6.73 16.75
C VAL A 331 4.08 -5.36 17.28
N THR A 332 5.25 -4.88 16.87
CA THR A 332 5.59 -3.46 16.95
C THR A 332 5.07 -2.81 15.68
N THR A 333 3.93 -2.14 15.76
CA THR A 333 3.44 -1.33 14.66
C THR A 333 3.99 0.07 14.83
N THR A 334 4.86 0.50 13.91
CA THR A 334 5.28 1.90 13.86
C THR A 334 4.18 2.67 13.18
N VAL A 335 3.54 3.55 13.93
CA VAL A 335 2.57 4.47 13.39
C VAL A 335 3.21 5.84 13.33
N ARG A 336 3.48 6.30 12.14
CA ARG A 336 4.00 7.63 11.92
C ARG A 336 2.84 8.60 11.84
N PHE A 337 2.76 9.53 12.77
CA PHE A 337 1.79 10.61 12.72
C PHE A 337 2.44 11.84 12.11
N VAL A 338 1.85 12.33 11.07
CA VAL A 338 2.15 13.65 10.57
C VAL A 338 0.90 14.49 10.75
N SER A 339 0.95 15.44 11.67
CA SER A 339 -0.09 16.44 11.79
C SER A 339 -0.10 17.28 10.52
N PRO A 340 -1.24 17.47 9.85
CA PRO A 340 -1.37 18.52 8.85
C PRO A 340 -0.86 19.83 9.45
N ALA A 341 0.04 20.54 8.75
CA ALA A 341 0.68 21.74 9.25
C ALA A 341 -0.32 22.62 10.01
N GLY A 342 -0.15 22.74 11.32
CA GLY A 342 -0.92 23.57 12.20
C GLY A 342 -2.30 23.06 12.59
N ARG A 343 -2.68 21.80 12.38
CA ARG A 343 -3.94 21.24 12.90
C ARG A 343 -3.70 20.10 13.86
N VAL A 344 -4.08 20.33 15.06
CA VAL A 344 -4.17 19.40 16.18
C VAL A 344 -5.52 18.68 16.12
N GLY A 345 -5.54 17.43 16.58
CA GLY A 345 -6.78 16.68 16.72
C GLY A 345 -7.07 15.71 15.57
N THR A 346 -6.05 15.07 15.00
CA THR A 346 -6.26 13.85 14.25
C THR A 346 -6.40 12.70 15.22
N GLU A 347 -7.61 12.21 15.42
CA GLU A 347 -7.83 10.94 16.09
C GLU A 347 -7.37 9.82 15.17
N LEU A 348 -6.37 9.07 15.59
CA LEU A 348 -6.00 7.83 14.92
C LEU A 348 -6.65 6.67 15.63
N HIS A 349 -7.42 5.93 14.89
CA HIS A 349 -8.08 4.73 15.36
C HIS A 349 -7.31 3.52 14.84
N LEU A 350 -6.51 2.89 15.71
CA LEU A 350 -5.79 1.67 15.40
C LEU A 350 -6.52 0.47 16.01
N ILE A 351 -6.83 -0.50 15.19
CA ILE A 351 -7.20 -1.83 15.66
C ILE A 351 -5.97 -2.70 15.51
N THR A 352 -5.46 -3.17 16.63
CA THR A 352 -4.27 -4.03 16.68
C THR A 352 -4.59 -5.31 17.45
N ALA A 353 -3.77 -6.34 17.23
CA ALA A 353 -3.85 -7.57 18.02
C ALA A 353 -3.53 -7.31 19.52
N PRO A 354 -4.03 -8.15 20.43
CA PRO A 354 -3.59 -8.13 21.82
C PRO A 354 -2.07 -8.29 21.90
N GLY A 355 -1.42 -7.52 22.77
CA GLY A 355 0.04 -7.51 22.89
C GLY A 355 0.78 -6.65 21.89
N ALA A 356 0.10 -6.08 20.89
CA ALA A 356 0.72 -5.18 19.93
C ALA A 356 1.40 -3.99 20.61
N ARG A 357 2.61 -3.68 20.17
CA ARG A 357 3.37 -2.50 20.61
C ARG A 357 3.23 -1.42 19.55
N VAL A 358 2.77 -0.26 19.95
CA VAL A 358 2.61 0.90 19.08
C VAL A 358 3.70 1.91 19.41
N TRP A 359 4.48 2.26 18.41
CA TRP A 359 5.46 3.35 18.52
C TRP A 359 4.81 4.63 18.02
N LEU A 360 4.83 5.64 18.86
CA LEU A 360 4.40 7.00 18.52
C LEU A 360 5.64 7.88 18.43
N GLU A 361 5.90 8.42 17.26
CA GLU A 361 6.99 9.37 17.04
C GLU A 361 6.42 10.78 17.04
N ALA A 362 7.07 11.70 17.73
CA ALA A 362 6.69 13.09 17.68
C ALA A 362 6.94 13.66 16.27
N PRO A 363 6.04 14.51 15.73
CA PRO A 363 6.15 15.04 14.37
C PRO A 363 7.46 15.80 14.08
N ASP A 364 8.12 16.32 15.12
CA ASP A 364 9.39 17.04 15.04
C ASP A 364 10.63 16.15 15.16
N GLY A 365 10.45 14.82 15.25
CA GLY A 365 11.53 13.89 15.46
C GLY A 365 12.19 13.96 16.85
N SER A 366 11.61 14.67 17.82
CA SER A 366 12.16 14.85 19.16
C SER A 366 12.13 13.60 20.05
N GLY A 367 11.56 12.51 19.55
CA GLY A 367 11.47 11.23 20.23
C GLY A 367 10.14 10.56 20.04
N GLY A 368 9.96 9.41 20.68
CA GLY A 368 8.75 8.63 20.60
C GLY A 368 8.51 7.82 21.87
N ALA A 369 7.32 7.26 22.00
CA ALA A 369 6.95 6.37 23.08
C ALA A 369 6.37 5.07 22.56
N VAL A 370 6.68 3.96 23.22
CA VAL A 370 6.13 2.65 22.91
C VAL A 370 4.99 2.34 23.86
N TYR A 371 3.83 2.05 23.30
CA TYR A 371 2.67 1.60 24.07
C TYR A 371 2.39 0.12 23.75
N THR A 372 2.23 -0.68 24.79
CA THR A 372 1.81 -2.07 24.65
C THR A 372 0.31 -2.16 24.88
N LEU A 373 -0.42 -2.67 23.90
CA LEU A 373 -1.86 -2.84 23.96
C LEU A 373 -2.19 -4.18 24.66
N GLN A 374 -2.91 -4.11 25.76
CA GLN A 374 -3.27 -5.30 26.56
C GLN A 374 -4.45 -6.08 25.96
N THR A 375 -5.19 -5.47 25.05
CA THR A 375 -6.33 -6.07 24.35
C THR A 375 -6.38 -5.54 22.93
N SER A 376 -7.00 -6.28 22.00
CA SER A 376 -7.37 -5.73 20.69
C SER A 376 -8.43 -4.64 20.91
N LYS A 377 -7.98 -3.44 21.18
CA LYS A 377 -8.84 -2.29 21.37
C LYS A 377 -8.44 -1.21 20.38
N LEU A 378 -9.44 -0.47 20.02
CA LEU A 378 -9.32 0.83 19.45
C LEU A 378 -8.39 1.68 20.32
N LEU A 379 -7.26 2.06 19.77
CA LEU A 379 -6.39 3.04 20.37
C LEU A 379 -6.77 4.42 19.80
N ARG A 380 -7.42 5.21 20.62
CA ARG A 380 -7.66 6.62 20.33
C ARG A 380 -6.41 7.39 20.73
N ILE A 381 -5.68 7.90 19.74
CA ILE A 381 -4.53 8.75 19.98
C ILE A 381 -4.93 10.18 19.63
N CYS A 382 -5.08 10.98 20.65
CA CYS A 382 -5.13 12.43 20.48
C CYS A 382 -3.70 12.91 20.41
N LEU A 383 -3.23 13.36 19.25
CA LEU A 383 -2.02 14.14 19.18
C LEU A 383 -2.32 15.48 19.85
N ALA A 384 -1.72 15.69 20.99
CA ALA A 384 -1.78 17.01 21.61
C ALA A 384 -1.22 18.05 20.63
N ALA A 385 -1.91 19.14 20.47
CA ALA A 385 -1.37 20.37 19.89
C ALA A 385 -0.06 20.72 20.57
N ALA A 386 0.73 21.52 19.93
CA ALA A 386 1.77 22.24 20.64
C ALA A 386 1.12 22.79 21.93
N SER A 387 1.69 22.43 23.07
CA SER A 387 1.14 22.84 24.36
C SER A 387 0.84 24.34 24.33
N GLY A 388 -0.40 24.70 24.55
CA GLY A 388 -0.84 26.08 24.53
C GLY A 388 -1.48 26.61 23.24
N ASP A 389 -1.58 25.83 22.17
CA ASP A 389 -2.30 26.19 20.94
C ASP A 389 -3.80 25.84 21.10
N VAL A 390 -4.54 26.71 21.77
CA VAL A 390 -5.93 26.45 22.17
C VAL A 390 -6.92 26.63 21.03
N ASN A 391 -6.58 27.47 20.05
CA ASN A 391 -7.43 27.71 18.86
C ASN A 391 -7.09 26.76 17.70
N LEU A 392 -6.05 25.96 17.86
CA LEU A 392 -5.62 24.92 16.90
C LEU A 392 -5.18 25.52 15.55
N ASP A 393 -4.56 26.70 15.54
CA ASP A 393 -4.07 27.36 14.34
C ASP A 393 -2.57 27.09 14.06
N GLY A 394 -1.94 26.24 14.87
CA GLY A 394 -0.53 25.84 14.75
C GLY A 394 0.43 26.82 15.42
N LYS A 395 -0.04 27.79 16.18
CA LYS A 395 0.76 28.80 16.86
C LYS A 395 0.24 29.03 18.28
N THR A 396 1.13 29.14 19.23
CA THR A 396 0.77 29.56 20.58
C THR A 396 0.88 31.08 20.68
N THR A 397 -0.26 31.78 20.76
CA THR A 397 -0.36 33.23 20.68
C THR A 397 -1.27 33.82 21.78
N ALA A 398 -1.40 35.14 21.81
CA ALA A 398 -2.33 35.80 22.71
C ALA A 398 -3.81 35.39 22.48
N SER A 399 -4.16 34.91 21.28
CA SER A 399 -5.50 34.41 20.96
C SER A 399 -5.83 33.17 21.80
N ASP A 400 -4.88 32.27 21.96
CA ASP A 400 -5.02 31.03 22.73
C ASP A 400 -5.22 31.31 24.20
N TYR A 401 -4.42 32.21 24.72
CA TYR A 401 -4.52 32.70 26.08
C TYR A 401 -5.90 33.32 26.35
N LEU A 402 -6.45 34.06 25.38
CA LEU A 402 -7.77 34.65 25.51
C LEU A 402 -8.87 33.58 25.48
N LEU A 403 -8.75 32.56 24.62
CA LEU A 403 -9.71 31.45 24.55
C LEU A 403 -9.74 30.65 25.84
N LEU A 404 -8.58 30.27 26.37
CA LEU A 404 -8.49 29.57 27.67
C LEU A 404 -9.09 30.42 28.79
N LYS A 405 -8.82 31.74 28.80
CA LYS A 405 -9.42 32.66 29.77
C LYS A 405 -10.95 32.65 29.69
N ARG A 406 -11.50 32.72 28.45
CA ARG A 406 -12.95 32.71 28.24
C ARG A 406 -13.59 31.41 28.69
N HIS A 407 -12.95 30.30 28.43
CA HIS A 407 -13.38 29.00 28.93
C HIS A 407 -13.44 28.95 30.45
N LEU A 408 -12.37 29.38 31.11
CA LEU A 408 -12.27 29.33 32.59
C LEU A 408 -13.18 30.31 33.31
N VAL A 409 -13.44 31.49 32.69
CA VAL A 409 -14.18 32.59 33.36
C VAL A 409 -15.64 32.65 32.90
N LEU A 410 -15.90 32.39 31.63
CA LEU A 410 -17.22 32.52 31.00
C LEU A 410 -17.89 31.20 30.67
N ALA A 411 -17.20 30.06 31.00
CA ALA A 411 -17.64 28.70 30.65
C ALA A 411 -17.94 28.52 29.13
N GLU A 412 -17.26 29.30 28.26
CA GLU A 412 -17.33 29.07 26.81
C GLU A 412 -16.80 27.70 26.49
N PRO A 413 -17.51 26.84 25.71
CA PRO A 413 -17.07 25.49 25.45
C PRO A 413 -15.83 25.46 24.56
N LEU A 414 -14.86 24.64 24.92
CA LEU A 414 -13.73 24.25 24.08
C LEU A 414 -13.96 22.85 23.55
N SER A 415 -13.46 22.55 22.35
CA SER A 415 -13.38 21.18 21.84
C SER A 415 -12.47 20.34 22.76
N ASP A 416 -12.54 19.01 22.69
CA ASP A 416 -11.71 18.17 23.53
C ASP A 416 -10.23 18.28 23.13
N GLU A 417 -9.94 18.55 21.85
CA GLU A 417 -8.59 18.85 21.35
C GLU A 417 -8.07 20.17 21.91
N SER A 418 -8.90 21.21 21.88
CA SER A 418 -8.56 22.50 22.47
C SER A 418 -8.32 22.41 23.96
N LYS A 419 -9.07 21.57 24.68
CA LYS A 419 -8.83 21.29 26.12
C LYS A 419 -7.49 20.58 26.35
N ALA A 420 -7.21 19.56 25.53
CA ALA A 420 -5.94 18.83 25.62
C ALA A 420 -4.73 19.76 25.37
N SER A 421 -4.84 20.69 24.41
CA SER A 421 -3.81 21.68 24.15
C SER A 421 -3.71 22.75 25.24
N ALA A 422 -4.82 23.09 25.86
CA ALA A 422 -4.87 24.08 26.92
C ALA A 422 -4.34 23.58 28.28
N ASP A 423 -4.31 22.25 28.45
CA ASP A 423 -3.68 21.58 29.63
C ASP A 423 -2.16 21.60 29.51
N VAL A 424 -1.56 22.77 29.77
CA VAL A 424 -0.11 22.99 29.60
C VAL A 424 0.74 22.33 30.68
N ASN A 425 0.15 21.93 31.80
CA ASN A 425 0.85 21.21 32.85
C ASN A 425 0.67 19.69 32.80
N GLY A 426 -0.26 19.19 31.93
CA GLY A 426 -0.48 17.77 31.70
C GLY A 426 -1.19 17.04 32.85
N ASP A 427 -1.89 17.75 33.73
CA ASP A 427 -2.57 17.15 34.89
C ASP A 427 -4.00 16.64 34.59
N GLY A 428 -4.48 16.78 33.34
CA GLY A 428 -5.80 16.37 32.88
C GLY A 428 -6.94 17.29 33.31
N ARG A 429 -6.63 18.48 33.83
CA ARG A 429 -7.62 19.47 34.30
C ARG A 429 -7.30 20.87 33.80
N LEU A 430 -8.30 21.55 33.26
CA LEU A 430 -8.13 22.96 32.91
C LEU A 430 -8.41 23.85 34.10
N THR A 431 -7.38 24.52 34.57
CA THR A 431 -7.40 25.35 35.77
C THR A 431 -6.65 26.68 35.58
N ALA A 432 -6.63 27.50 36.62
CA ALA A 432 -5.81 28.71 36.62
C ALA A 432 -4.31 28.42 36.47
N SER A 433 -3.84 27.19 36.79
CA SER A 433 -2.46 26.77 36.59
C SER A 433 -2.06 26.79 35.14
N ASP A 434 -2.94 26.27 34.26
CA ASP A 434 -2.74 26.19 32.79
C ASP A 434 -2.74 27.58 32.18
N TYR A 435 -3.68 28.42 32.62
CA TYR A 435 -3.74 29.81 32.22
C TYR A 435 -2.48 30.58 32.56
N LEU A 436 -1.88 30.35 33.76
CA LEU A 436 -0.60 30.94 34.18
C LEU A 436 0.58 30.32 33.43
N GLY A 437 0.52 29.01 33.17
CA GLY A 437 1.50 28.30 32.37
C GLY A 437 1.59 28.87 30.96
N LEU A 438 0.43 28.96 30.26
CA LEU A 438 0.34 29.54 28.94
C LEU A 438 0.80 31.00 28.86
N LYS A 439 0.49 31.78 29.89
CA LYS A 439 1.00 33.15 29.99
C LYS A 439 2.52 33.22 30.08
N ARG A 440 3.17 32.28 30.82
CA ARG A 440 4.62 32.21 30.91
C ARG A 440 5.25 31.83 29.56
N MET A 441 4.65 30.90 28.85
CA MET A 441 5.09 30.51 27.49
C MET A 441 5.07 31.69 26.52
N LEU A 442 4.07 32.54 26.59
CA LEU A 442 3.96 33.74 25.73
C LEU A 442 4.91 34.89 26.12
N LEU A 443 5.50 34.84 27.30
CA LEU A 443 6.40 35.87 27.79
C LEU A 443 7.88 35.44 27.77
N ALA A 444 8.15 34.16 27.46
CA ALA A 444 9.49 33.58 27.30
C ALA A 444 10.02 33.80 25.89
#